data_fce707581b6e22ab2db7a17c75acc241
#
_entry.id   fce707581b6e22ab2db7a17c75acc241
#
_cell.length_a   1.000
_cell.length_b   1.000
_cell.length_c   1.000
_cell.angle_alpha   90.00
_cell.angle_beta   90.00
_cell.angle_gamma   90.00
#
_symmetry.space_group_name_H-M   'P 1'
#
loop_
_entity.id
_entity.type
_entity.pdbx_description
1 polymer ?
#
loop_
_entity_poly.entity_id
_entity_poly.type
_entity_poly.pdbx_seq_one_letter_code
_entity_poly.pdbx_strand_id
1 'polypeptide(L)'
;MRHRVAGRKLNRSCGQRTALRRNLVSALFHRGRIETTEAKAKAIRGQAEKLITLAKRGLASGEENPARGVHARRLAAGRMNQWAAEPDGTRVDVVKKLFEEIAPRYVNRPGGYTRLYKLGRRKGDAAPMVLLELVEGE
;
A
#
# COMPACT_ATOMS: atom_id res chain seq x y z
N MET A 1 -0.19 31.26 8.87
CA MET A 1 -1.15 30.14 8.69
C MET A 1 -0.53 29.09 7.78
N ARG A 2 -0.61 27.82 8.14
CA ARG A 2 -0.05 26.73 7.32
C ARG A 2 -1.18 26.02 6.58
N HIS A 3 -1.11 25.99 5.24
CA HIS A 3 -2.08 25.32 4.40
C HIS A 3 -1.46 24.07 3.75
N ARG A 4 -2.27 23.03 3.51
CA ARG A 4 -1.89 21.79 2.79
C ARG A 4 -0.67 21.07 3.38
N VAL A 5 -0.42 21.23 4.67
CA VAL A 5 0.69 20.61 5.38
C VAL A 5 0.19 19.33 6.03
N ALA A 6 0.39 18.20 5.38
CA ALA A 6 0.00 16.88 5.89
C ALA A 6 1.14 15.89 5.74
N GLY A 7 1.14 14.85 6.59
CA GLY A 7 2.09 13.76 6.54
C GLY A 7 3.31 13.96 7.43
N ARG A 8 4.14 12.93 7.47
CA ARG A 8 5.36 12.88 8.29
C ARG A 8 6.59 12.92 7.40
N LYS A 9 7.61 13.68 7.81
CA LYS A 9 8.91 13.77 7.09
C LYS A 9 9.76 12.51 7.29
N LEU A 10 9.61 11.77 8.39
CA LEU A 10 10.35 10.55 8.73
C LEU A 10 11.89 10.73 8.72
N ASN A 11 12.37 11.93 9.03
CA ASN A 11 13.79 12.32 8.97
C ASN A 11 14.47 11.95 7.63
N ARG A 12 13.75 12.11 6.52
CA ARG A 12 14.21 11.75 5.17
C ARG A 12 13.99 12.88 4.18
N SER A 13 14.85 12.96 3.17
CA SER A 13 14.65 13.83 2.01
C SER A 13 13.37 13.43 1.25
N CYS A 14 12.90 14.28 0.37
CA CYS A 14 11.69 14.03 -0.41
C CYS A 14 11.80 12.73 -1.23
N GLY A 15 12.91 12.53 -1.94
CA GLY A 15 13.14 11.32 -2.74
C GLY A 15 13.21 10.06 -1.90
N GLN A 16 13.98 10.07 -0.80
CA GLN A 16 14.09 8.94 0.12
C GLN A 16 12.74 8.57 0.76
N ARG A 17 11.94 9.57 1.11
CA ARG A 17 10.60 9.37 1.67
C ARG A 17 9.64 8.74 0.66
N THR A 18 9.69 9.18 -0.59
CA THR A 18 8.91 8.59 -1.67
C THR A 18 9.31 7.15 -1.93
N ALA A 19 10.60 6.86 -2.00
CA ALA A 19 11.11 5.49 -2.15
C ALA A 19 10.68 4.59 -0.99
N LEU A 20 10.82 5.05 0.26
CA LEU A 20 10.37 4.31 1.44
C LEU A 20 8.88 3.97 1.39
N ARG A 21 8.03 4.93 1.05
CA ARG A 21 6.58 4.70 0.95
C ARG A 21 6.24 3.69 -0.14
N ARG A 22 6.85 3.80 -1.32
CA ARG A 22 6.66 2.84 -2.42
C ARG A 22 7.06 1.43 -2.00
N ASN A 23 8.22 1.27 -1.37
CA ASN A 23 8.72 -0.01 -0.90
C ASN A 23 7.77 -0.65 0.13
N LEU A 24 7.33 0.11 1.12
CA LEU A 24 6.44 -0.41 2.17
C LEU A 24 5.05 -0.78 1.64
N VAL A 25 4.48 0.02 0.74
CA VAL A 25 3.18 -0.28 0.12
C VAL A 25 3.28 -1.53 -0.74
N SER A 26 4.34 -1.65 -1.54
CA SER A 26 4.55 -2.84 -2.37
C SER A 26 4.78 -4.09 -1.53
N ALA A 27 5.53 -3.99 -0.44
CA ALA A 27 5.72 -5.09 0.52
C ALA A 27 4.39 -5.50 1.18
N LEU A 28 3.53 -4.54 1.54
CA LEU A 28 2.22 -4.82 2.11
C LEU A 28 1.33 -5.58 1.12
N PHE A 29 1.26 -5.16 -0.13
CA PHE A 29 0.45 -5.85 -1.15
C PHE A 29 1.04 -7.20 -1.53
N HIS A 30 2.37 -7.32 -1.54
CA HIS A 30 3.03 -8.58 -1.83
C HIS A 30 2.79 -9.65 -0.76
N ARG A 31 2.98 -9.28 0.51
CA ARG A 31 2.93 -10.21 1.65
C ARG A 31 1.59 -10.25 2.39
N GLY A 32 0.71 -9.27 2.15
CA GLY A 32 -0.56 -9.11 2.87
C GLY A 32 -0.42 -8.46 4.24
N ARG A 33 0.75 -8.56 4.87
CA ARG A 33 1.06 -7.95 6.18
C ARG A 33 2.53 -7.58 6.28
N ILE A 34 2.82 -6.53 7.03
CA ILE A 34 4.19 -6.07 7.30
C ILE A 34 4.33 -5.65 8.75
N GLU A 35 5.49 -5.93 9.34
CA GLU A 35 5.90 -5.41 10.63
C GLU A 35 6.81 -4.21 10.43
N THR A 36 6.48 -3.08 11.04
CA THR A 36 7.24 -1.84 10.92
C THR A 36 6.99 -0.91 12.11
N THR A 37 7.67 0.24 12.15
CA THR A 37 7.40 1.24 13.18
C THR A 37 6.05 1.91 12.96
N GLU A 38 5.39 2.32 14.05
CA GLU A 38 4.08 2.96 14.01
C GLU A 38 4.04 4.19 13.12
N ALA A 39 5.09 5.00 13.13
CA ALA A 39 5.19 6.20 12.29
C ALA A 39 5.18 5.88 10.79
N LYS A 40 5.91 4.84 10.37
CA LYS A 40 5.95 4.38 8.98
C LYS A 40 4.61 3.77 8.56
N ALA A 41 4.02 2.92 9.39
CA ALA A 41 2.72 2.32 9.11
C ALA A 41 1.62 3.37 8.91
N LYS A 42 1.54 4.35 9.81
CA LYS A 42 0.59 5.46 9.69
C LYS A 42 0.84 6.32 8.45
N ALA A 43 2.10 6.49 8.03
CA ALA A 43 2.44 7.27 6.85
C ALA A 43 2.00 6.61 5.53
N ILE A 44 1.97 5.27 5.46
CA ILE A 44 1.63 4.54 4.23
C ILE A 44 0.19 4.05 4.17
N ARG A 45 -0.49 3.93 5.32
CA ARG A 45 -1.85 3.39 5.41
C ARG A 45 -2.81 4.05 4.43
N GLY A 46 -2.88 5.38 4.43
CA GLY A 46 -3.74 6.12 3.53
C GLY A 46 -3.38 5.96 2.05
N GLN A 47 -2.09 5.82 1.73
CA GLN A 47 -1.64 5.58 0.36
C GLN A 47 -2.04 4.19 -0.12
N ALA A 48 -1.87 3.16 0.70
CA ALA A 48 -2.28 1.80 0.38
C ALA A 48 -3.80 1.71 0.14
N GLU A 49 -4.60 2.29 1.02
CA GLU A 49 -6.06 2.29 0.88
C GLU A 49 -6.54 3.04 -0.36
N LYS A 50 -5.91 4.16 -0.72
CA LYS A 50 -6.19 4.88 -1.96
C LYS A 50 -5.87 4.07 -3.21
N LEU A 51 -4.81 3.26 -3.19
CA LEU A 51 -4.46 2.38 -4.30
C LEU A 51 -5.47 1.24 -4.46
N ILE A 52 -5.97 0.66 -3.37
CA ILE A 52 -7.04 -0.34 -3.42
C ILE A 52 -8.32 0.28 -4.00
N THR A 53 -8.69 1.47 -3.57
CA THR A 53 -9.85 2.18 -4.10
C THR A 53 -9.68 2.50 -5.60
N LEU A 54 -8.47 2.93 -6.01
CA LEU A 54 -8.15 3.17 -7.42
C LEU A 54 -8.30 1.89 -8.26
N ALA A 55 -7.79 0.77 -7.76
CA ALA A 55 -7.89 -0.52 -8.44
C ALA A 55 -9.35 -0.98 -8.56
N LYS A 56 -10.14 -0.90 -7.50
CA LYS A 56 -11.58 -1.21 -7.52
C LYS A 56 -12.35 -0.40 -8.56
N ARG A 57 -12.13 0.91 -8.57
CA ARG A 57 -12.76 1.80 -9.56
C ARG A 57 -12.28 1.52 -10.98
N GLY A 58 -11.00 1.18 -11.14
CA GLY A 58 -10.42 0.82 -12.42
C GLY A 58 -11.00 -0.48 -12.98
N LEU A 59 -11.28 -1.48 -12.14
CA LEU A 59 -11.95 -2.71 -12.53
C LEU A 59 -13.39 -2.44 -12.94
N ALA A 60 -14.18 -1.80 -12.08
CA ALA A 60 -15.59 -1.49 -12.37
C ALA A 60 -15.77 -0.65 -13.64
N SER A 61 -14.94 0.38 -13.84
CA SER A 61 -14.99 1.22 -15.05
C SER A 61 -14.41 0.53 -16.28
N GLY A 62 -13.52 -0.45 -16.09
CA GLY A 62 -12.85 -1.18 -17.17
C GLY A 62 -13.77 -2.14 -17.91
N GLU A 63 -14.87 -2.57 -17.31
CA GLU A 63 -15.90 -3.38 -17.95
C GLU A 63 -16.60 -2.59 -19.08
N GLU A 64 -16.92 -1.31 -18.83
CA GLU A 64 -17.54 -0.43 -19.81
C GLU A 64 -16.52 0.21 -20.75
N ASN A 65 -15.34 0.55 -20.25
CA ASN A 65 -14.27 1.23 -20.99
C ASN A 65 -12.89 0.70 -20.62
N PRO A 66 -12.31 -0.20 -21.45
CA PRO A 66 -10.99 -0.80 -21.19
C PRO A 66 -9.86 0.22 -20.98
N ALA A 67 -9.94 1.39 -21.61
CA ALA A 67 -8.94 2.44 -21.46
C ALA A 67 -8.83 2.96 -20.00
N ARG A 68 -9.94 2.99 -19.26
CA ARG A 68 -9.97 3.40 -17.84
C ARG A 68 -9.27 2.37 -16.97
N GLY A 69 -9.43 1.09 -17.23
CA GLY A 69 -8.72 0.01 -16.54
C GLY A 69 -7.21 0.10 -16.74
N VAL A 70 -6.78 0.32 -18.00
CA VAL A 70 -5.36 0.53 -18.34
C VAL A 70 -4.80 1.77 -17.66
N HIS A 71 -5.55 2.88 -17.66
CA HIS A 71 -5.15 4.11 -16.99
C HIS A 71 -4.95 3.91 -15.47
N ALA A 72 -5.88 3.22 -14.81
CA ALA A 72 -5.76 2.90 -13.37
C ALA A 72 -4.52 2.07 -13.06
N ARG A 73 -4.19 1.06 -13.89
CA ARG A 73 -2.97 0.25 -13.75
C ARG A 73 -1.69 1.11 -13.90
N ARG A 74 -1.65 2.01 -14.87
CA ARG A 74 -0.52 2.94 -15.06
C ARG A 74 -0.34 3.90 -13.88
N LEU A 75 -1.43 4.44 -13.33
CA LEU A 75 -1.38 5.28 -12.14
C LEU A 75 -0.89 4.51 -10.91
N ALA A 76 -1.32 3.27 -10.71
CA ALA A 76 -0.85 2.41 -9.63
C ALA A 76 0.65 2.14 -9.76
N ALA A 77 1.14 1.76 -10.95
CA ALA A 77 2.56 1.53 -11.23
C ALA A 77 3.43 2.77 -10.96
N GLY A 78 2.90 3.98 -11.18
CA GLY A 78 3.59 5.23 -10.85
C GLY A 78 3.66 5.55 -9.35
N ARG A 79 2.81 4.94 -8.52
CA ARG A 79 2.69 5.24 -7.09
C ARG A 79 3.24 4.15 -6.16
N MET A 80 3.57 2.99 -6.69
CA MET A 80 4.17 1.86 -5.97
C MET A 80 5.26 1.22 -6.83
N ASN A 81 6.03 0.29 -6.27
CA ASN A 81 6.96 -0.52 -7.06
C ASN A 81 6.18 -1.66 -7.71
N GLN A 82 6.35 -1.82 -9.01
CA GLN A 82 5.65 -2.85 -9.77
C GLN A 82 6.14 -4.25 -9.38
N TRP A 83 7.43 -4.42 -9.13
CA TRP A 83 8.05 -5.72 -8.91
C TRP A 83 8.49 -5.89 -7.46
N ALA A 84 8.22 -7.05 -6.90
CA ALA A 84 8.80 -7.54 -5.65
C ALA A 84 9.62 -8.80 -5.92
N ALA A 85 10.73 -8.95 -5.21
CA ALA A 85 11.56 -10.15 -5.29
C ALA A 85 11.20 -11.13 -4.19
N GLU A 86 11.11 -12.41 -4.55
CA GLU A 86 11.01 -13.53 -3.62
C GLU A 86 12.41 -14.01 -3.19
N PRO A 87 12.52 -14.75 -2.08
CA PRO A 87 13.79 -15.31 -1.62
C PRO A 87 14.44 -16.28 -2.63
N ASP A 88 13.66 -16.90 -3.48
CA ASP A 88 14.11 -17.81 -4.55
C ASP A 88 14.62 -17.09 -5.81
N GLY A 89 14.58 -15.74 -5.80
CA GLY A 89 14.99 -14.91 -6.94
C GLY A 89 13.90 -14.65 -7.97
N THR A 90 12.70 -15.23 -7.82
CA THR A 90 11.57 -14.93 -8.69
C THR A 90 11.05 -13.51 -8.48
N ARG A 91 10.43 -12.94 -9.50
CA ARG A 91 9.82 -11.60 -9.43
C ARG A 91 8.31 -11.71 -9.52
N VAL A 92 7.63 -11.06 -8.59
CA VAL A 92 6.16 -10.98 -8.55
C VAL A 92 5.73 -9.61 -9.01
N ASP A 93 4.78 -9.54 -9.94
CA ASP A 93 4.14 -8.29 -10.34
C ASP A 93 3.08 -7.91 -9.31
N VAL A 94 3.43 -6.94 -8.47
CA VAL A 94 2.58 -6.47 -7.36
C VAL A 94 1.39 -5.65 -7.87
N VAL A 95 1.55 -4.95 -9.01
CA VAL A 95 0.44 -4.23 -9.64
C VAL A 95 -0.59 -5.21 -10.17
N LYS A 96 -0.14 -6.28 -10.83
CA LYS A 96 -1.03 -7.37 -11.26
C LYS A 96 -1.78 -7.97 -10.08
N LYS A 97 -1.06 -8.31 -9.00
CA LYS A 97 -1.65 -8.84 -7.76
C LYS A 97 -2.68 -7.89 -7.14
N LEU A 98 -2.41 -6.58 -7.16
CA LEU A 98 -3.36 -5.58 -6.66
C LEU A 98 -4.70 -5.63 -7.42
N PHE A 99 -4.67 -5.73 -8.75
CA PHE A 99 -5.89 -5.71 -9.57
C PHE A 99 -6.59 -7.06 -9.67
N GLU A 100 -5.87 -8.16 -9.67
CA GLU A 100 -6.44 -9.50 -9.89
C GLU A 100 -6.80 -10.24 -8.60
N GLU A 101 -6.10 -9.96 -7.49
CA GLU A 101 -6.32 -10.66 -6.23
C GLU A 101 -6.87 -9.75 -5.12
N ILE A 102 -6.24 -8.58 -4.89
CA ILE A 102 -6.55 -7.73 -3.73
C ILE A 102 -7.84 -6.94 -3.96
N ALA A 103 -7.94 -6.21 -5.07
CA ALA A 103 -9.10 -5.36 -5.33
C ALA A 103 -10.43 -6.14 -5.42
N PRO A 104 -10.49 -7.33 -6.03
CA PRO A 104 -11.72 -8.13 -6.04
C PRO A 104 -12.22 -8.55 -4.67
N ARG A 105 -11.33 -8.77 -3.68
CA ARG A 105 -11.72 -9.10 -2.30
C ARG A 105 -12.54 -8.01 -1.63
N TYR A 106 -12.35 -6.77 -2.04
CA TYR A 106 -12.94 -5.59 -1.39
C TYR A 106 -14.05 -4.93 -2.19
N VAL A 107 -14.62 -5.59 -3.19
CA VAL A 107 -15.67 -5.02 -4.05
C VAL A 107 -16.80 -4.44 -3.21
N ASN A 108 -17.28 -5.17 -2.22
CA ASN A 108 -18.39 -4.76 -1.36
C ASN A 108 -17.98 -3.90 -0.16
N ARG A 109 -16.67 -3.73 0.08
CA ARG A 109 -16.17 -2.98 1.22
C ARG A 109 -15.85 -1.53 0.81
N PRO A 110 -16.50 -0.51 1.42
CA PRO A 110 -16.35 0.89 0.98
C PRO A 110 -15.05 1.55 1.43
N GLY A 111 -14.28 0.93 2.35
CA GLY A 111 -13.04 1.47 2.90
C GLY A 111 -12.53 0.65 4.07
N GLY A 112 -11.49 1.15 4.75
CA GLY A 112 -10.91 0.47 5.91
C GLY A 112 -10.28 -0.88 5.57
N TYR A 113 -9.53 -0.93 4.48
CA TYR A 113 -8.92 -2.17 3.96
C TYR A 113 -7.72 -2.65 4.77
N THR A 114 -7.25 -1.84 5.70
CA THR A 114 -6.06 -2.16 6.50
C THR A 114 -6.36 -2.09 7.99
N ARG A 115 -5.70 -2.97 8.76
CA ARG A 115 -5.68 -2.93 10.23
C ARG A 115 -4.27 -2.78 10.76
N LEU A 116 -4.16 -2.12 11.91
CA LEU A 116 -2.91 -1.85 12.57
C LEU A 116 -2.99 -2.42 13.99
N TYR A 117 -2.06 -3.34 14.32
CA TYR A 117 -1.94 -3.95 15.63
C TYR A 117 -0.65 -3.50 16.28
N LYS A 118 -0.71 -3.06 17.53
CA LYS A 118 0.47 -2.67 18.30
C LYS A 118 1.20 -3.91 18.83
N LEU A 119 2.49 -4.02 18.55
CA LEU A 119 3.33 -5.14 18.97
C LEU A 119 4.21 -4.83 20.20
N GLY A 120 4.17 -3.58 20.69
CA GLY A 120 5.05 -3.13 21.77
C GLY A 120 6.29 -2.40 21.25
N ARG A 121 7.33 -2.36 22.07
CA ARG A 121 8.56 -1.63 21.76
C ARG A 121 9.67 -2.56 21.28
N ARG A 122 10.43 -2.10 20.30
CA ARG A 122 11.63 -2.80 19.80
C ARG A 122 12.74 -2.77 20.85
N LYS A 123 13.46 -3.90 21.03
CA LYS A 123 14.46 -4.03 22.09
C LYS A 123 15.63 -3.05 21.99
N GLY A 124 16.11 -2.71 20.82
CA GLY A 124 17.31 -1.89 20.66
C GLY A 124 17.11 -0.42 21.00
N ASP A 125 16.06 0.20 20.48
CA ASP A 125 15.82 1.65 20.54
C ASP A 125 14.43 2.03 21.11
N ALA A 126 13.71 1.06 21.66
CA ALA A 126 12.35 1.24 22.19
C ALA A 126 11.36 1.87 21.21
N ALA A 127 11.60 1.77 19.91
CA ALA A 127 10.67 2.25 18.88
C ALA A 127 9.34 1.48 18.96
N PRO A 128 8.17 2.14 18.90
CA PRO A 128 6.89 1.47 18.89
C PRO A 128 6.71 0.72 17.57
N MET A 129 6.54 -0.60 17.65
CA MET A 129 6.36 -1.50 16.52
C MET A 129 4.91 -1.85 16.33
N VAL A 130 4.51 -2.01 15.08
CA VAL A 130 3.16 -2.38 14.69
C VAL A 130 3.17 -3.40 13.56
N LEU A 131 2.15 -4.23 13.54
CA LEU A 131 1.76 -5.05 12.39
C LEU A 131 0.69 -4.29 11.62
N LEU A 132 0.95 -4.02 10.35
CA LEU A 132 -0.02 -3.49 9.41
C LEU A 132 -0.41 -4.61 8.46
N GLU A 133 -1.69 -4.94 8.40
CA GLU A 133 -2.19 -6.01 7.54
C GLU A 133 -3.40 -5.57 6.71
N LEU A 134 -3.61 -6.28 5.60
CA LEU A 134 -4.83 -6.20 4.81
C LEU A 134 -5.91 -7.02 5.50
N VAL A 135 -7.08 -6.42 5.72
CA VAL A 135 -8.24 -7.11 6.30
C VAL A 135 -8.68 -8.22 5.35
N GLU A 136 -9.03 -9.38 5.90
CA GLU A 136 -9.64 -10.44 5.09
C GLU A 136 -10.93 -9.92 4.48
N GLY A 137 -11.11 -10.16 3.18
CA GLY A 137 -12.32 -9.77 2.45
C GLY A 137 -13.49 -10.65 2.90
N GLU A 138 -14.63 -10.03 3.17
CA GLU A 138 -15.92 -10.70 3.30
C GLU A 138 -16.53 -10.94 1.93
#